data_e0dd0c0897b499bda1a751a0a348d027
#
_entry.id   e0dd0c0897b499bda1a751a0a348d027
#
_cell.length_a   1.000
_cell.length_b   1.000
_cell.length_c   1.000
_cell.angle_alpha   90.00
_cell.angle_beta   90.00
_cell.angle_gamma   90.00
#
_symmetry.space_group_name_H-M   'P 1'
#
loop_
_entity.id
_entity.type
_entity.pdbx_description
1 polymer ?
#
loop_
_entity_poly.entity_id
_entity_poly.type
_entity_poly.pdbx_seq_one_letter_code
_entity_poly.pdbx_strand_id
1 'polypeptide(L)'
;GSGAGPAMMAAGGAMRMAGGPSRSTLPDEGLAPALDGATDWLNSTPLTAEQLRGKVVLVDFWTYSCINCLRTLPYVKAWAEKYRDQGLVVVGVHAPEFAFERKLSNVEKAVKDLGISYPVAVDNGYKIWRAFHNQYWPAHYFIDAQGRIRHHHFGEGGYAESERVIQQLLQEAGSKQVDQGLIDVQAQGVQQ
;
A
#
# COMPACT_ATOMS: atom_id res chain seq x y z
N GLY A 1 16.59 -37.57 15.83
CA GLY A 1 16.50 -37.04 15.99
C GLY A 1 16.70 -36.36 15.88
N SER A 2 16.84 -36.80 15.90
CA SER A 2 17.01 -36.18 16.10
C SER A 2 17.16 -35.20 15.78
N GLY A 3 17.00 -35.10 15.56
CA GLY A 3 16.94 -34.23 15.56
C GLY A 3 17.28 -33.42 15.13
N ALA A 4 17.50 -33.70 14.76
CA ALA A 4 17.69 -32.87 14.56
C ALA A 4 17.23 -32.06 14.39
N GLY A 5 16.89 -32.23 14.29
CA GLY A 5 16.52 -31.56 14.25
C GLY A 5 16.48 -30.69 14.52
N PRO A 6 16.38 -30.68 14.93
CA PRO A 6 16.22 -29.58 15.36
C PRO A 6 17.11 -28.76 15.34
N ALA A 7 17.60 -29.20 15.38
CA ALA A 7 18.38 -28.33 15.66
C ALA A 7 18.54 -27.56 14.68
N MET A 8 18.47 -27.73 14.06
CA MET A 8 18.60 -26.86 13.41
C MET A 8 17.87 -25.99 13.30
N MET A 9 17.51 -26.05 13.57
CA MET A 9 16.99 -25.12 13.68
C MET A 9 17.26 -24.37 14.39
N ALA A 10 17.44 -24.96 14.66
CA ALA A 10 17.76 -24.18 15.60
C ALA A 10 18.61 -23.45 15.10
N ALA A 11 19.21 -23.97 14.66
CA ALA A 11 20.11 -23.21 14.39
C ALA A 11 19.57 -22.28 13.74
N GLY A 12 19.32 -22.34 13.03
CA GLY A 12 18.99 -21.36 12.48
C GLY A 12 18.69 -20.39 13.22
N GLY A 13 18.41 -20.34 13.97
CA GLY A 13 18.03 -19.27 14.51
C GLY A 13 18.96 -18.50 14.97
N ALA A 14 19.67 -18.80 15.51
CA ALA A 14 20.36 -18.00 16.21
C ALA A 14 21.02 -17.07 15.50
N MET A 15 21.62 -17.23 14.68
CA MET A 15 22.41 -16.35 14.30
C MET A 15 21.86 -15.27 13.75
N ARG A 16 20.80 -15.22 13.37
CA ARG A 16 20.48 -14.13 12.81
C ARG A 16 20.38 -13.01 13.57
N MET A 17 20.27 -13.06 14.71
CA MET A 17 20.12 -11.94 15.40
C MET A 17 21.23 -11.21 15.58
N ALA A 18 22.23 -11.67 15.49
CA ALA A 18 23.30 -10.99 15.93
C ALA A 18 23.63 -9.92 15.01
N GLY A 19 23.63 -8.81 15.36
CA GLY A 19 24.13 -7.69 14.63
C GLY A 19 23.48 -7.44 13.33
N GLY A 20 22.69 -8.24 12.87
CA GLY A 20 22.05 -7.99 11.60
C GLY A 20 20.89 -7.07 11.75
N PRO A 21 20.40 -6.54 10.67
CA PRO A 21 19.18 -5.79 10.71
C PRO A 21 18.09 -6.66 11.22
N SER A 22 17.21 -6.06 11.96
CA SER A 22 16.12 -6.78 12.48
C SER A 22 15.32 -7.39 11.37
N ARG A 23 15.02 -8.64 11.47
CA ARG A 23 14.13 -9.24 10.52
C ARG A 23 12.74 -8.72 10.77
N SER A 24 12.02 -8.65 9.73
CA SER A 24 10.69 -8.14 9.83
C SER A 24 9.81 -9.04 10.65
N THR A 25 9.05 -8.46 11.56
CA THR A 25 8.02 -9.19 12.26
C THR A 25 6.69 -9.06 11.55
N LEU A 26 6.65 -8.41 10.39
CA LEU A 26 5.41 -8.26 9.66
C LEU A 26 4.99 -9.61 9.06
N PRO A 27 3.70 -9.85 8.98
CA PRO A 27 3.21 -11.10 8.41
C PRO A 27 3.51 -11.18 6.92
N ASP A 28 3.25 -12.33 6.35
CA ASP A 28 3.28 -12.53 4.92
C ASP A 28 1.90 -13.06 4.56
N GLU A 29 1.09 -12.23 3.97
CA GLU A 29 -0.31 -12.55 3.66
C GLU A 29 -0.46 -13.08 2.24
N GLY A 30 0.64 -13.38 1.58
CA GLY A 30 0.62 -13.99 0.26
C GLY A 30 1.03 -13.03 -0.83
N LEU A 31 1.14 -13.56 -2.02
CA LEU A 31 1.54 -12.77 -3.17
C LEU A 31 0.40 -11.82 -3.54
N ALA A 32 0.73 -10.57 -3.79
CA ALA A 32 -0.27 -9.58 -4.17
C ALA A 32 -0.78 -9.87 -5.58
N PRO A 33 -2.06 -9.74 -5.82
CA PRO A 33 -2.59 -9.87 -7.19
C PRO A 33 -2.04 -8.76 -8.09
N ALA A 34 -2.01 -9.04 -9.38
CA ALA A 34 -1.67 -8.01 -10.35
C ALA A 34 -2.79 -6.98 -10.44
N LEU A 35 -2.47 -5.80 -10.93
CA LEU A 35 -3.43 -4.72 -11.06
C LEU A 35 -3.98 -4.62 -12.48
N ASP A 36 -4.02 -5.74 -13.20
CA ASP A 36 -4.35 -5.73 -14.63
C ASP A 36 -5.84 -5.74 -14.91
N GLY A 37 -6.68 -5.67 -13.90
CA GLY A 37 -8.12 -5.65 -14.10
C GLY A 37 -8.73 -4.27 -14.29
N ALA A 38 -7.92 -3.22 -14.29
CA ALA A 38 -8.44 -1.86 -14.38
C ALA A 38 -9.04 -1.60 -15.76
N THR A 39 -10.15 -0.87 -15.77
CA THR A 39 -10.76 -0.46 -17.03
C THR A 39 -10.07 0.75 -17.63
N ASP A 40 -9.44 1.56 -16.78
CA ASP A 40 -8.72 2.76 -17.20
C ASP A 40 -7.64 3.06 -16.18
N TRP A 41 -6.64 3.83 -16.58
CA TRP A 41 -5.60 4.32 -15.69
C TRP A 41 -5.50 5.85 -15.82
N LEU A 42 -5.35 6.53 -14.69
CA LEU A 42 -5.14 7.98 -14.64
C LEU A 42 -3.77 8.25 -14.06
N ASN A 43 -3.12 9.31 -14.51
CA ASN A 43 -1.78 9.73 -14.07
C ASN A 43 -0.67 8.74 -14.41
N SER A 44 -0.95 7.71 -15.18
CA SER A 44 0.04 6.68 -15.48
C SER A 44 -0.45 5.83 -16.63
N THR A 45 0.47 5.18 -17.33
CA THR A 45 0.13 4.05 -18.17
C THR A 45 -0.17 2.86 -17.27
N PRO A 46 -0.78 1.80 -17.78
CA PRO A 46 -1.03 0.62 -16.95
C PRO A 46 0.25 0.09 -16.31
N LEU A 47 0.15 -0.23 -15.02
CA LEU A 47 1.30 -0.74 -14.28
C LEU A 47 1.21 -2.24 -14.17
N THR A 48 2.28 -2.93 -14.51
CA THR A 48 2.34 -4.39 -14.44
C THR A 48 3.03 -4.82 -13.15
N ALA A 49 2.82 -6.09 -12.78
CA ALA A 49 3.50 -6.64 -11.62
C ALA A 49 5.02 -6.56 -11.78
N GLU A 50 5.52 -6.74 -13.00
CA GLU A 50 6.95 -6.67 -13.25
C GLU A 50 7.50 -5.27 -13.03
N GLN A 51 6.77 -4.25 -13.45
CA GLN A 51 7.20 -2.88 -13.24
C GLN A 51 7.21 -2.50 -11.76
N LEU A 52 6.36 -3.13 -10.96
CA LEU A 52 6.29 -2.83 -9.53
C LEU A 52 7.26 -3.68 -8.71
N ARG A 53 7.89 -4.70 -9.31
CA ARG A 53 8.82 -5.52 -8.56
C ARG A 53 10.04 -4.71 -8.17
N GLY A 54 10.48 -4.84 -6.96
CA GLY A 54 11.57 -4.03 -6.43
C GLY A 54 11.10 -2.75 -5.75
N LYS A 55 9.83 -2.41 -5.88
CA LYS A 55 9.26 -1.24 -5.23
C LYS A 55 8.38 -1.68 -4.08
N VAL A 56 8.28 -0.86 -3.05
CA VAL A 56 7.27 -1.03 -2.01
C VAL A 56 6.00 -0.37 -2.55
N VAL A 57 4.88 -1.07 -2.48
CA VAL A 57 3.64 -0.58 -3.09
C VAL A 57 2.56 -0.46 -2.04
N LEU A 58 1.92 0.69 -1.99
CA LEU A 58 0.72 0.89 -1.19
C LEU A 58 -0.47 0.94 -2.14
N VAL A 59 -1.37 -0.02 -2.01
CA VAL A 59 -2.62 -0.04 -2.77
C VAL A 59 -3.71 0.54 -1.89
N ASP A 60 -4.36 1.59 -2.35
CA ASP A 60 -5.41 2.29 -1.62
C ASP A 60 -6.72 2.15 -2.38
N PHE A 61 -7.62 1.31 -1.87
CA PHE A 61 -8.97 1.19 -2.44
C PHE A 61 -9.82 2.35 -1.93
N TRP A 62 -10.39 3.11 -2.84
CA TRP A 62 -11.11 4.33 -2.50
C TRP A 62 -12.22 4.63 -3.50
N THR A 63 -13.07 5.58 -3.16
CA THR A 63 -13.98 6.17 -4.12
C THR A 63 -14.20 7.63 -3.71
N TYR A 64 -14.51 8.48 -4.68
CA TYR A 64 -14.37 9.92 -4.46
C TYR A 64 -15.47 10.52 -3.57
N SER A 65 -16.59 9.85 -3.38
CA SER A 65 -17.62 10.38 -2.50
C SER A 65 -17.59 9.76 -1.09
N CYS A 66 -16.62 8.90 -0.82
CA CYS A 66 -16.52 8.24 0.48
C CYS A 66 -15.82 9.17 1.45
N ILE A 67 -16.54 9.62 2.50
CA ILE A 67 -15.95 10.59 3.43
C ILE A 67 -14.76 10.02 4.18
N ASN A 68 -14.81 8.73 4.56
CA ASN A 68 -13.67 8.12 5.26
C ASN A 68 -12.46 8.03 4.34
N CYS A 69 -12.68 7.79 3.04
CA CYS A 69 -11.59 7.78 2.07
C CYS A 69 -10.97 9.15 1.96
N LEU A 70 -11.79 10.20 1.94
CA LEU A 70 -11.28 11.56 1.81
C LEU A 70 -10.51 11.98 3.04
N ARG A 71 -10.87 11.47 4.21
CA ARG A 71 -10.15 11.80 5.45
C ARG A 71 -8.79 11.12 5.51
N THR A 72 -8.63 9.95 4.89
CA THR A 72 -7.32 9.29 4.87
C THR A 72 -6.42 9.86 3.78
N LEU A 73 -6.98 10.50 2.78
CA LEU A 73 -6.24 10.93 1.60
C LEU A 73 -5.05 11.84 1.91
N PRO A 74 -5.14 12.82 2.82
CA PRO A 74 -3.97 13.66 3.11
C PRO A 74 -2.76 12.85 3.56
N TYR A 75 -2.98 11.76 4.31
CA TYR A 75 -1.89 10.90 4.75
C TYR A 75 -1.30 10.13 3.59
N VAL A 76 -2.15 9.56 2.74
CA VAL A 76 -1.69 8.79 1.58
C VAL A 76 -0.89 9.67 0.63
N LYS A 77 -1.37 10.89 0.38
CA LYS A 77 -0.66 11.82 -0.48
C LYS A 77 0.69 12.22 0.12
N ALA A 78 0.72 12.45 1.42
CA ALA A 78 1.96 12.82 2.09
C ALA A 78 2.97 11.68 2.06
N TRP A 79 2.52 10.43 2.24
CA TRP A 79 3.43 9.28 2.13
C TRP A 79 3.95 9.13 0.70
N ALA A 80 3.06 9.32 -0.28
CA ALA A 80 3.46 9.20 -1.69
C ALA A 80 4.58 10.18 -2.00
N GLU A 81 4.49 11.40 -1.49
CA GLU A 81 5.50 12.40 -1.75
C GLU A 81 6.76 12.14 -0.94
N LYS A 82 6.63 11.84 0.34
CA LYS A 82 7.79 11.69 1.22
C LYS A 82 8.69 10.53 0.82
N TYR A 83 8.10 9.41 0.43
CA TYR A 83 8.85 8.19 0.21
C TYR A 83 9.04 7.83 -1.27
N ARG A 84 8.61 8.71 -2.18
CA ARG A 84 8.73 8.41 -3.62
C ARG A 84 10.16 8.11 -4.01
N ASP A 85 11.10 8.95 -3.61
CA ASP A 85 12.48 8.77 -4.01
C ASP A 85 13.15 7.61 -3.29
N GLN A 86 12.50 7.06 -2.28
CA GLN A 86 13.03 5.91 -1.57
C GLN A 86 12.45 4.60 -2.04
N GLY A 87 11.54 4.63 -2.99
CA GLY A 87 11.04 3.43 -3.63
C GLY A 87 9.59 3.08 -3.32
N LEU A 88 8.82 4.01 -2.75
CA LEU A 88 7.40 3.77 -2.55
C LEU A 88 6.61 4.18 -3.78
N VAL A 89 5.74 3.30 -4.24
CA VAL A 89 4.75 3.61 -5.26
C VAL A 89 3.38 3.47 -4.63
N VAL A 90 2.59 4.52 -4.68
CA VAL A 90 1.20 4.47 -4.22
C VAL A 90 0.33 4.30 -5.46
N VAL A 91 -0.61 3.37 -5.40
CA VAL A 91 -1.59 3.18 -6.46
C VAL A 91 -2.97 3.29 -5.83
N GLY A 92 -3.73 4.29 -6.22
CA GLY A 92 -5.11 4.38 -5.80
C GLY A 92 -5.95 3.51 -6.71
N VAL A 93 -6.73 2.61 -6.14
CA VAL A 93 -7.65 1.78 -6.92
C VAL A 93 -9.05 2.30 -6.65
N HIS A 94 -9.61 3.00 -7.63
CA HIS A 94 -10.93 3.60 -7.48
C HIS A 94 -11.98 2.57 -7.84
N ALA A 95 -12.75 2.13 -6.86
CA ALA A 95 -13.81 1.16 -7.05
C ALA A 95 -15.13 1.82 -6.67
N PRO A 96 -16.08 1.90 -7.59
CA PRO A 96 -17.31 2.65 -7.33
C PRO A 96 -18.21 1.95 -6.32
N GLU A 97 -18.73 2.73 -5.37
CA GLU A 97 -19.77 2.23 -4.48
C GLU A 97 -21.14 2.55 -5.07
N PHE A 98 -21.28 3.68 -5.71
CA PHE A 98 -22.54 4.14 -6.29
C PHE A 98 -22.41 4.30 -7.80
N ALA A 99 -23.54 4.25 -8.50
CA ALA A 99 -23.53 4.27 -9.96
C ALA A 99 -22.85 5.52 -10.54
N PHE A 100 -23.06 6.70 -9.91
CA PHE A 100 -22.46 7.91 -10.46
C PHE A 100 -20.93 7.90 -10.38
N GLU A 101 -20.36 7.07 -9.53
CA GLU A 101 -18.92 6.97 -9.41
C GLU A 101 -18.28 6.13 -10.50
N ARG A 102 -19.09 5.50 -11.35
CA ARG A 102 -18.56 4.71 -12.46
C ARG A 102 -18.19 5.56 -13.66
N LYS A 103 -18.68 6.81 -13.71
CA LYS A 103 -18.44 7.66 -14.88
C LYS A 103 -17.01 8.16 -14.85
N LEU A 104 -16.25 7.84 -15.87
CA LEU A 104 -14.82 8.15 -15.90
C LEU A 104 -14.55 9.64 -15.74
N SER A 105 -15.35 10.49 -16.40
CA SER A 105 -15.12 11.93 -16.31
C SER A 105 -15.30 12.45 -14.87
N ASN A 106 -16.17 11.83 -14.09
CA ASN A 106 -16.32 12.21 -12.69
C ASN A 106 -15.10 11.79 -11.87
N VAL A 107 -14.54 10.62 -12.15
CA VAL A 107 -13.32 10.16 -11.46
C VAL A 107 -12.15 11.05 -11.85
N GLU A 108 -12.01 11.37 -13.12
CA GLU A 108 -10.95 12.27 -13.59
C GLU A 108 -11.02 13.63 -12.91
N LYS A 109 -12.22 14.19 -12.80
CA LYS A 109 -12.39 15.46 -12.13
C LYS A 109 -12.02 15.37 -10.67
N ALA A 110 -12.45 14.30 -9.99
CA ALA A 110 -12.13 14.12 -8.57
C ALA A 110 -10.63 13.98 -8.36
N VAL A 111 -9.94 13.21 -9.18
CA VAL A 111 -8.49 13.04 -9.07
C VAL A 111 -7.81 14.39 -9.20
N LYS A 112 -8.25 15.22 -10.14
CA LYS A 112 -7.67 16.53 -10.32
C LYS A 112 -8.00 17.45 -9.15
N ASP A 113 -9.26 17.50 -8.75
CA ASP A 113 -9.71 18.41 -7.70
C ASP A 113 -9.06 18.05 -6.35
N LEU A 114 -8.81 16.77 -6.10
CA LEU A 114 -8.19 16.31 -4.86
C LEU A 114 -6.66 16.38 -4.90
N GLY A 115 -6.09 16.75 -6.03
CA GLY A 115 -4.64 16.87 -6.15
C GLY A 115 -3.92 15.55 -6.07
N ILE A 116 -4.52 14.48 -6.59
CA ILE A 116 -3.89 13.17 -6.60
C ILE A 116 -2.96 13.10 -7.80
N SER A 117 -1.67 12.90 -7.55
CA SER A 117 -0.68 12.83 -8.62
C SER A 117 -0.13 11.43 -8.84
N TYR A 118 -0.36 10.50 -7.92
CA TYR A 118 0.11 9.12 -8.10
C TYR A 118 -0.85 8.37 -9.03
N PRO A 119 -0.44 7.19 -9.52
CA PRO A 119 -1.28 6.40 -10.43
C PRO A 119 -2.61 6.01 -9.81
N VAL A 120 -3.66 6.08 -10.61
CA VAL A 120 -4.99 5.64 -10.20
C VAL A 120 -5.49 4.63 -11.20
N ALA A 121 -5.78 3.42 -10.72
CA ALA A 121 -6.42 2.38 -11.52
C ALA A 121 -7.92 2.49 -11.31
N VAL A 122 -8.68 2.57 -12.39
CA VAL A 122 -10.13 2.65 -12.32
C VAL A 122 -10.68 1.23 -12.41
N ASP A 123 -11.29 0.76 -11.32
CA ASP A 123 -11.71 -0.63 -11.18
C ASP A 123 -13.23 -0.75 -11.25
N ASN A 124 -13.81 -0.25 -12.35
CA ASN A 124 -15.25 -0.23 -12.49
C ASN A 124 -15.88 -1.62 -12.54
N GLY A 125 -15.11 -2.64 -12.90
CA GLY A 125 -15.60 -4.02 -12.92
C GLY A 125 -15.30 -4.79 -11.64
N TYR A 126 -14.70 -4.14 -10.64
CA TYR A 126 -14.37 -4.76 -9.36
C TYR A 126 -13.38 -5.94 -9.50
N LYS A 127 -12.62 -6.00 -10.60
CA LYS A 127 -11.70 -7.12 -10.78
C LYS A 127 -10.54 -7.06 -9.79
N ILE A 128 -9.97 -5.89 -9.59
CA ILE A 128 -8.86 -5.74 -8.64
C ILE A 128 -9.39 -5.89 -7.23
N TRP A 129 -10.53 -5.29 -6.95
CA TRP A 129 -11.20 -5.41 -5.66
C TRP A 129 -11.38 -6.89 -5.27
N ARG A 130 -11.93 -7.69 -6.20
CA ARG A 130 -12.17 -9.10 -5.89
C ARG A 130 -10.87 -9.89 -5.81
N ALA A 131 -9.87 -9.54 -6.60
CA ALA A 131 -8.60 -10.24 -6.55
C ALA A 131 -7.93 -10.08 -5.18
N PHE A 132 -8.10 -8.91 -4.55
CA PHE A 132 -7.58 -8.68 -3.21
C PHE A 132 -8.53 -9.19 -2.12
N HIS A 133 -9.68 -9.72 -2.49
CA HIS A 133 -10.73 -10.13 -1.54
C HIS A 133 -11.13 -8.95 -0.66
N ASN A 134 -11.15 -7.75 -1.22
CA ASN A 134 -11.44 -6.56 -0.44
C ASN A 134 -12.92 -6.42 -0.15
N GLN A 135 -13.26 -5.80 0.98
CA GLN A 135 -14.63 -5.61 1.40
C GLN A 135 -14.90 -4.22 1.95
N TYR A 136 -13.90 -3.33 1.96
CA TYR A 136 -14.02 -2.06 2.65
C TYR A 136 -13.50 -0.88 1.84
N TRP A 137 -14.11 0.29 2.06
CA TRP A 137 -13.60 1.59 1.63
C TRP A 137 -13.36 2.42 2.90
N PRO A 138 -12.20 3.01 3.12
CA PRO A 138 -10.96 2.74 2.41
C PRO A 138 -10.33 1.44 2.89
N ALA A 139 -9.48 0.88 2.06
CA ALA A 139 -8.68 -0.28 2.43
C ALA A 139 -7.29 -0.12 1.87
N HIS A 140 -6.29 -0.34 2.70
CA HIS A 140 -4.89 -0.18 2.34
C HIS A 140 -4.19 -1.52 2.44
N TYR A 141 -3.41 -1.88 1.41
CA TYR A 141 -2.59 -3.08 1.39
C TYR A 141 -1.16 -2.67 1.11
N PHE A 142 -0.23 -3.16 1.95
CA PHE A 142 1.17 -2.77 1.89
C PHE A 142 1.97 -3.96 1.38
N ILE A 143 2.63 -3.77 0.25
CA ILE A 143 3.25 -4.84 -0.53
C ILE A 143 4.75 -4.59 -0.57
N ASP A 144 5.53 -5.62 -0.28
CA ASP A 144 6.98 -5.48 -0.24
C ASP A 144 7.61 -5.56 -1.64
N ALA A 145 8.92 -5.41 -1.70
CA ALA A 145 9.64 -5.38 -2.97
C ALA A 145 9.60 -6.70 -3.71
N GLN A 146 9.25 -7.81 -3.03
CA GLN A 146 9.09 -9.10 -3.67
C GLN A 146 7.64 -9.35 -4.10
N GLY A 147 6.75 -8.39 -3.90
CA GLY A 147 5.37 -8.52 -4.32
C GLY A 147 4.46 -9.21 -3.32
N ARG A 148 4.87 -9.29 -2.06
CA ARG A 148 4.06 -9.96 -1.04
C ARG A 148 3.35 -8.95 -0.15
N ILE A 149 2.09 -9.23 0.20
CA ILE A 149 1.33 -8.37 1.09
C ILE A 149 1.83 -8.60 2.51
N ARG A 150 2.25 -7.54 3.17
CA ARG A 150 2.84 -7.64 4.50
C ARG A 150 2.03 -6.94 5.58
N HIS A 151 1.03 -6.18 5.20
CA HIS A 151 0.19 -5.46 6.14
C HIS A 151 -1.06 -4.98 5.41
N HIS A 152 -2.15 -4.84 6.13
CA HIS A 152 -3.35 -4.21 5.61
C HIS A 152 -3.99 -3.37 6.71
N HIS A 153 -4.76 -2.37 6.31
CA HIS A 153 -5.50 -1.54 7.23
C HIS A 153 -6.81 -1.14 6.59
N PHE A 154 -7.92 -1.33 7.32
CA PHE A 154 -9.23 -0.99 6.82
C PHE A 154 -9.78 0.19 7.61
N GLY A 155 -10.34 1.17 6.88
CA GLY A 155 -10.94 2.34 7.50
C GLY A 155 -9.90 3.41 7.83
N GLU A 156 -10.33 4.39 8.63
CA GLU A 156 -9.47 5.50 9.04
C GLU A 156 -8.58 5.08 10.21
N GLY A 157 -7.60 5.90 10.52
CA GLY A 157 -6.77 5.72 11.70
C GLY A 157 -5.55 4.87 11.45
N GLY A 158 -4.80 4.60 12.51
CA GLY A 158 -3.62 3.77 12.42
C GLY A 158 -2.50 4.33 11.58
N TYR A 159 -2.45 5.66 11.40
CA TYR A 159 -1.52 6.24 10.43
C TYR A 159 -0.06 6.10 10.86
N ALA A 160 0.24 6.23 12.14
CA ALA A 160 1.61 6.07 12.60
C ALA A 160 2.09 4.64 12.38
N GLU A 161 1.26 3.66 12.68
CA GLU A 161 1.62 2.26 12.47
C GLU A 161 1.81 1.98 10.98
N SER A 162 0.92 2.47 10.15
CA SER A 162 1.03 2.27 8.69
C SER A 162 2.29 2.91 8.14
N GLU A 163 2.64 4.10 8.61
CA GLU A 163 3.87 4.74 8.12
C GLU A 163 5.10 3.96 8.57
N ARG A 164 5.10 3.38 9.77
CA ARG A 164 6.22 2.56 10.20
C ARG A 164 6.34 1.29 9.37
N VAL A 165 5.21 0.74 8.91
CA VAL A 165 5.24 -0.39 7.99
C VAL A 165 5.92 0.02 6.69
N ILE A 166 5.57 1.19 6.14
CA ILE A 166 6.21 1.67 4.91
C ILE A 166 7.72 1.77 5.13
N GLN A 167 8.14 2.36 6.25
CA GLN A 167 9.56 2.52 6.56
C GLN A 167 10.25 1.16 6.67
N GLN A 168 9.62 0.20 7.33
CA GLN A 168 10.18 -1.13 7.49
C GLN A 168 10.35 -1.83 6.14
N LEU A 169 9.33 -1.75 5.29
CA LEU A 169 9.39 -2.40 3.99
C LEU A 169 10.44 -1.75 3.09
N LEU A 170 10.60 -0.44 3.17
CA LEU A 170 11.64 0.25 2.41
C LEU A 170 13.03 -0.16 2.90
N GLN A 171 13.21 -0.34 4.20
CA GLN A 171 14.48 -0.82 4.72
C GLN A 171 14.75 -2.24 4.26
N GLU A 172 13.75 -3.12 4.26
CA GLU A 172 13.92 -4.48 3.75
C GLU A 172 14.28 -4.50 2.28
N ALA A 173 13.79 -3.52 1.52
CA ALA A 173 14.09 -3.43 0.10
C ALA A 173 15.47 -2.84 -0.18
N GLY A 174 16.20 -2.45 0.85
CA GLY A 174 17.55 -1.93 0.67
C GLY A 174 17.67 -0.42 0.58
N SER A 175 16.59 0.31 0.85
CA SER A 175 16.67 1.76 0.86
C SER A 175 17.57 2.21 1.99
N LYS A 176 18.49 3.14 1.69
CA LYS A 176 19.56 3.41 2.64
C LYS A 176 19.26 4.51 3.61
N GLN A 177 18.45 5.44 3.29
CA GLN A 177 18.26 6.59 4.18
C GLN A 177 16.79 6.83 4.35
N VAL A 178 16.12 5.85 4.94
CA VAL A 178 14.69 5.99 5.18
C VAL A 178 14.50 6.94 6.34
N ASP A 179 13.76 8.02 6.11
CA ASP A 179 13.45 8.98 7.15
C ASP A 179 12.53 8.32 8.17
N GLN A 180 12.96 8.22 9.41
CA GLN A 180 12.21 7.54 10.46
C GLN A 180 11.16 8.45 11.11
N GLY A 181 11.13 9.71 10.75
CA GLY A 181 10.10 10.60 11.27
C GLY A 181 8.73 10.24 10.69
N LEU A 182 7.70 10.71 11.31
CA LEU A 182 6.34 10.53 10.82
C LEU A 182 5.85 11.82 10.20
N ILE A 183 4.97 11.71 9.21
CA ILE A 183 4.40 12.91 8.62
C ILE A 183 3.51 13.61 9.63
N ASP A 184 3.34 14.90 9.43
CA ASP A 184 2.49 15.72 10.26
C ASP A 184 1.38 16.28 9.38
N VAL A 185 0.19 15.70 9.48
CA VAL A 185 -0.94 16.09 8.66
C VAL A 185 -1.92 16.86 9.50
N GLN A 186 -2.19 18.08 9.08
CA GLN A 186 -3.17 18.95 9.75
C GLN A 186 -4.46 18.88 8.95
N ALA A 187 -5.31 17.92 9.30
CA ALA A 187 -6.57 17.75 8.60
C ALA A 187 -7.69 17.64 9.62
N GLN A 188 -8.68 18.54 9.49
CA GLN A 188 -9.73 18.54 10.46
C GLN A 188 -10.55 17.30 10.40
N GLY A 189 -10.89 16.72 11.51
CA GLY A 189 -11.72 15.50 11.54
C GLY A 189 -11.00 14.22 11.25
N VAL A 190 -9.68 14.26 11.07
CA VAL A 190 -8.95 13.03 10.78
C VAL A 190 -8.56 12.34 12.09
N GLN A 191 -8.66 11.01 12.13
CA GLN A 191 -8.29 10.22 13.29
C GLN A 191 -6.90 9.66 13.13
N GLN A 192 -6.19 9.56 14.23
CA GLN A 192 -4.85 8.99 14.22
C GLN A 192 -4.85 7.48 14.50
#